data_697333c7765b8fdccfc1fbb16ed788c8
#
_entry.id   697333c7765b8fdccfc1fbb16ed788c8
#
_cell.length_a   1.000
_cell.length_b   1.000
_cell.length_c   1.000
_cell.angle_alpha   90.00
_cell.angle_beta   90.00
_cell.angle_gamma   90.00
#
_symmetry.space_group_name_H-M   'P 1'
#
loop_
_entity.id
_entity.type
_entity.pdbx_description
1 polymer ?
#
loop_
_entity_poly.entity_id
_entity_poly.type
_entity_poly.pdbx_seq_one_letter_code
_entity_poly.pdbx_strand_id
1 'polypeptide(L)'
;MSYKRVIPCIFIDSGKAVRWYDDRTVISKDVVSLARYYSENGADELLVFDLSESDEDHEEAINLMRKINRVIRIPMVAGGNIKRQEDVKKILYAGAKRAMLNFSKKDSIEMMEAAALRFGKEKIAVSLNDFDSLFKQQHVINENCSEIVFMHRLDLDSVMNITDIPCVIVTDSMEEPELINILKCPGVKGLSGRYVSQTDMKFSEFKKRCEDEEIKMTSFESIMEFSEFKLNENGLIPVVVQDYKTQEVLMVAYMNEEAFY
;
A
#
# COMPACT_ATOMS: atom_id res chain seq x y z
N MET A 1 -13.12 7.70 -13.64
CA MET A 1 -12.92 7.67 -12.16
C MET A 1 -11.94 6.55 -11.85
N SER A 2 -10.92 6.77 -11.01
CA SER A 2 -9.97 5.71 -10.64
C SER A 2 -10.47 4.96 -9.41
N TYR A 3 -10.15 3.67 -9.34
CA TYR A 3 -10.46 2.82 -8.18
C TYR A 3 -9.67 3.29 -6.94
N LYS A 4 -10.32 3.13 -5.77
CA LYS A 4 -9.72 3.40 -4.47
C LYS A 4 -9.06 2.15 -3.92
N ARG A 5 -7.99 2.32 -3.13
CA ARG A 5 -7.20 1.22 -2.55
C ARG A 5 -7.35 1.18 -1.04
N VAL A 6 -7.41 -0.03 -0.49
CA VAL A 6 -7.28 -0.28 0.96
C VAL A 6 -5.88 -0.80 1.23
N ILE A 7 -5.12 -0.04 2.01
CA ILE A 7 -3.67 -0.17 2.13
C ILE A 7 -3.30 -0.34 3.61
N PRO A 8 -3.19 -1.57 4.14
CA PRO A 8 -2.68 -1.75 5.49
C PRO A 8 -1.25 -1.22 5.62
N CYS A 9 -0.87 -0.80 6.82
CA CYS A 9 0.48 -0.38 7.14
C CYS A 9 1.12 -1.28 8.20
N ILE A 10 2.43 -1.48 8.08
CA ILE A 10 3.27 -2.19 9.04
C ILE A 10 4.36 -1.23 9.50
N PHE A 11 4.40 -0.95 10.79
CA PHE A 11 5.49 -0.22 11.44
C PHE A 11 6.48 -1.24 12.00
N ILE A 12 7.70 -1.23 11.50
CA ILE A 12 8.77 -2.15 11.93
C ILE A 12 9.64 -1.44 12.97
N ASP A 13 9.75 -2.04 14.15
CA ASP A 13 10.64 -1.64 15.21
C ASP A 13 11.36 -2.87 15.78
N SER A 14 12.69 -2.85 15.79
CA SER A 14 13.52 -3.95 16.28
C SER A 14 13.07 -5.32 15.75
N GLY A 15 12.83 -5.41 14.45
CA GLY A 15 12.45 -6.65 13.76
C GLY A 15 11.01 -7.11 13.97
N LYS A 16 10.16 -6.33 14.66
CA LYS A 16 8.76 -6.68 14.99
C LYS A 16 7.80 -5.66 14.41
N ALA A 17 6.55 -6.07 14.17
CA ALA A 17 5.49 -5.15 13.83
C ALA A 17 4.89 -4.54 15.10
N VAL A 18 4.85 -3.21 15.16
CA VAL A 18 4.26 -2.45 16.25
C VAL A 18 2.97 -1.75 15.79
N ARG A 19 2.14 -1.36 16.77
CA ARG A 19 0.79 -0.87 16.52
C ARG A 19 0.76 0.45 15.76
N TRP A 20 1.65 1.38 16.10
CA TRP A 20 1.69 2.71 15.50
C TRP A 20 3.09 3.33 15.66
N TYR A 21 3.36 4.43 14.97
CA TYR A 21 4.67 5.10 15.04
C TYR A 21 4.99 5.68 16.42
N ASP A 22 4.00 5.99 17.25
CA ASP A 22 4.14 6.45 18.64
C ASP A 22 3.62 5.45 19.70
N ASP A 23 3.00 4.34 19.26
CA ASP A 23 2.61 3.20 20.10
C ASP A 23 3.41 1.95 19.72
N ARG A 24 4.51 1.71 20.41
CA ARG A 24 5.44 0.59 20.18
C ARG A 24 4.93 -0.76 20.69
N THR A 25 3.66 -0.88 21.04
CA THR A 25 3.06 -2.17 21.41
C THR A 25 3.18 -3.15 20.27
N VAL A 26 3.86 -4.28 20.50
CA VAL A 26 4.07 -5.33 19.48
C VAL A 26 2.74 -5.99 19.13
N ILE A 27 2.37 -5.96 17.87
CA ILE A 27 1.16 -6.62 17.32
C ILE A 27 1.51 -7.95 16.63
N SER A 28 2.72 -8.08 16.10
CA SER A 28 3.24 -9.33 15.54
C SER A 28 4.75 -9.44 15.69
N LYS A 29 5.22 -10.62 16.08
CA LYS A 29 6.65 -10.95 16.07
C LYS A 29 7.11 -11.46 14.70
N ASP A 30 6.19 -11.89 13.85
CA ASP A 30 6.45 -12.35 12.50
C ASP A 30 5.82 -11.36 11.49
N VAL A 31 6.64 -10.38 11.12
CA VAL A 31 6.28 -9.31 10.18
C VAL A 31 5.97 -9.88 8.79
N VAL A 32 6.67 -10.95 8.39
CA VAL A 32 6.53 -11.56 7.06
C VAL A 32 5.18 -12.27 6.94
N SER A 33 4.79 -13.02 7.97
CA SER A 33 3.48 -13.68 8.01
C SER A 33 2.33 -12.67 8.06
N LEU A 34 2.49 -11.56 8.79
CA LEU A 34 1.51 -10.48 8.81
C LEU A 34 1.33 -9.84 7.42
N ALA A 35 2.43 -9.54 6.73
CA ALA A 35 2.39 -8.98 5.38
C ALA A 35 1.74 -9.94 4.37
N ARG A 36 2.04 -11.24 4.49
CA ARG A 36 1.39 -12.29 3.68
C ARG A 36 -0.12 -12.32 3.95
N TYR A 37 -0.53 -12.28 5.20
CA TYR A 37 -1.95 -12.25 5.58
C TYR A 37 -2.68 -11.12 4.86
N TYR A 38 -2.18 -9.89 4.92
CA TYR A 38 -2.80 -8.76 4.24
C TYR A 38 -2.89 -8.97 2.72
N SER A 39 -1.81 -9.46 2.12
CA SER A 39 -1.75 -9.73 0.67
C SER A 39 -2.74 -10.80 0.21
N GLU A 40 -2.95 -11.84 1.02
CA GLU A 40 -3.83 -12.96 0.68
C GLU A 40 -5.31 -12.68 0.99
N ASN A 41 -5.59 -11.69 1.85
CA ASN A 41 -6.95 -11.36 2.28
C ASN A 41 -7.55 -10.12 1.60
N GLY A 42 -6.93 -9.64 0.51
CA GLY A 42 -7.54 -8.63 -0.37
C GLY A 42 -7.10 -7.19 -0.13
N ALA A 43 -5.98 -6.95 0.55
CA ALA A 43 -5.33 -5.64 0.53
C ALA A 43 -4.83 -5.30 -0.89
N ASP A 44 -4.84 -4.01 -1.26
CA ASP A 44 -4.47 -3.57 -2.60
C ASP A 44 -2.99 -3.18 -2.73
N GLU A 45 -2.39 -2.74 -1.66
CA GLU A 45 -1.00 -2.31 -1.54
C GLU A 45 -0.60 -2.41 -0.07
N LEU A 46 0.69 -2.39 0.25
CA LEU A 46 1.21 -2.43 1.61
C LEU A 46 2.11 -1.22 1.85
N LEU A 47 1.86 -0.45 2.93
CA LEU A 47 2.82 0.52 3.43
C LEU A 47 3.71 -0.13 4.50
N VAL A 48 5.02 0.08 4.39
CA VAL A 48 6.00 -0.39 5.39
C VAL A 48 6.82 0.78 5.88
N PHE A 49 6.77 1.02 7.19
CA PHE A 49 7.50 2.08 7.86
C PHE A 49 8.60 1.49 8.73
N ASP A 50 9.83 1.87 8.44
CA ASP A 50 10.98 1.56 9.28
C ASP A 50 11.11 2.62 10.38
N LEU A 51 10.98 2.18 11.62
CA LEU A 51 11.07 3.01 12.81
C LEU A 51 12.39 2.82 13.57
N SER A 52 13.37 2.17 12.94
CA SER A 52 14.67 1.92 13.55
C SER A 52 15.39 3.23 13.92
N GLU A 53 16.14 3.17 15.01
CA GLU A 53 16.96 4.30 15.47
C GLU A 53 18.44 4.09 15.12
N SER A 54 18.88 2.84 15.04
CA SER A 54 20.25 2.46 14.70
C SER A 54 20.39 2.09 13.22
N ASP A 55 21.62 2.16 12.69
CA ASP A 55 21.91 1.72 11.32
C ASP A 55 21.83 0.18 11.21
N GLU A 56 22.09 -0.57 12.28
CA GLU A 56 21.96 -2.03 12.31
C GLU A 56 20.49 -2.46 12.21
N ASP A 57 19.61 -1.87 13.00
CA ASP A 57 18.17 -2.14 12.93
C ASP A 57 17.57 -1.71 11.59
N HIS A 58 18.10 -0.63 10.98
CA HIS A 58 17.71 -0.20 9.64
C HIS A 58 18.05 -1.26 8.57
N GLU A 59 19.24 -1.84 8.62
CA GLU A 59 19.63 -2.94 7.71
C GLU A 59 18.76 -4.18 7.93
N GLU A 60 18.40 -4.49 9.18
CA GLU A 60 17.46 -5.57 9.47
C GLU A 60 16.07 -5.29 8.91
N ALA A 61 15.56 -4.06 9.03
CA ALA A 61 14.27 -3.65 8.46
C ALA A 61 14.28 -3.80 6.93
N ILE A 62 15.34 -3.40 6.25
CA ILE A 62 15.51 -3.59 4.80
C ILE A 62 15.54 -5.10 4.44
N ASN A 63 16.20 -5.92 5.24
CA ASN A 63 16.19 -7.37 5.03
C ASN A 63 14.79 -7.97 5.22
N LEU A 64 14.00 -7.47 6.18
CA LEU A 64 12.60 -7.84 6.33
C LEU A 64 11.76 -7.41 5.13
N MET A 65 11.96 -6.21 4.60
CA MET A 65 11.29 -5.76 3.36
C MET A 65 11.56 -6.70 2.18
N ARG A 66 12.80 -7.20 2.03
CA ARG A 66 13.12 -8.23 1.01
C ARG A 66 12.36 -9.53 1.23
N LYS A 67 12.24 -9.98 2.49
CA LYS A 67 11.49 -11.19 2.84
C LYS A 67 9.98 -11.00 2.59
N ILE A 68 9.45 -9.83 2.95
CA ILE A 68 8.06 -9.44 2.68
C ILE A 68 7.79 -9.50 1.17
N ASN A 69 8.62 -8.85 0.35
CA ASN A 69 8.45 -8.81 -1.10
C ASN A 69 8.41 -10.21 -1.76
N ARG A 70 9.04 -11.21 -1.15
CA ARG A 70 9.02 -12.58 -1.67
C ARG A 70 7.70 -13.32 -1.45
N VAL A 71 6.91 -12.87 -0.49
CA VAL A 71 5.68 -13.57 -0.06
C VAL A 71 4.40 -12.83 -0.40
N ILE A 72 4.45 -11.52 -0.65
CA ILE A 72 3.29 -10.72 -1.03
C ILE A 72 3.11 -10.72 -2.55
N ARG A 73 1.86 -10.54 -2.99
CA ARG A 73 1.46 -10.39 -4.40
C ARG A 73 1.01 -8.98 -4.74
N ILE A 74 0.88 -8.13 -3.73
CA ILE A 74 0.50 -6.72 -3.85
C ILE A 74 1.73 -5.82 -3.83
N PRO A 75 1.68 -4.61 -4.41
CA PRO A 75 2.78 -3.67 -4.35
C PRO A 75 3.12 -3.27 -2.91
N MET A 76 4.38 -2.98 -2.65
CA MET A 76 4.86 -2.44 -1.37
C MET A 76 5.41 -1.03 -1.59
N VAL A 77 4.98 -0.08 -0.78
CA VAL A 77 5.60 1.23 -0.62
C VAL A 77 6.30 1.26 0.74
N ALA A 78 7.56 1.60 0.77
CA ALA A 78 8.33 1.51 2.00
C ALA A 78 9.16 2.77 2.25
N GLY A 79 9.29 3.14 3.52
CA GLY A 79 10.05 4.31 3.95
C GLY A 79 10.35 4.28 5.44
N GLY A 80 10.77 5.41 5.97
CA GLY A 80 11.27 5.55 7.34
C GLY A 80 12.79 5.42 7.39
N ASN A 81 13.40 6.12 8.31
CA ASN A 81 14.84 6.17 8.56
C ASN A 81 15.75 6.36 7.32
N ILE A 82 15.22 6.94 6.24
CA ILE A 82 15.99 7.29 5.03
C ILE A 82 16.83 8.52 5.35
N LYS A 83 18.16 8.37 5.32
CA LYS A 83 19.14 9.41 5.62
C LYS A 83 19.98 9.77 4.38
N ARG A 84 20.11 8.86 3.44
CA ARG A 84 21.00 8.95 2.26
C ARG A 84 20.33 8.39 1.01
N GLN A 85 20.81 8.79 -0.15
CA GLN A 85 20.35 8.21 -1.43
C GLN A 85 20.57 6.69 -1.52
N GLU A 86 21.58 6.17 -0.84
CA GLU A 86 21.84 4.72 -0.79
C GLU A 86 20.71 3.97 -0.09
N ASP A 87 20.05 4.59 0.91
CA ASP A 87 18.92 3.99 1.61
C ASP A 87 17.70 3.90 0.67
N VAL A 88 17.45 4.94 -0.16
CA VAL A 88 16.44 4.89 -1.23
C VAL A 88 16.69 3.72 -2.17
N LYS A 89 17.92 3.57 -2.65
CA LYS A 89 18.32 2.47 -3.53
C LYS A 89 18.09 1.11 -2.87
N LYS A 90 18.49 0.95 -1.60
CA LYS A 90 18.31 -0.31 -0.86
C LYS A 90 16.84 -0.70 -0.73
N ILE A 91 15.96 0.26 -0.42
CA ILE A 91 14.51 0.06 -0.32
C ILE A 91 13.93 -0.38 -1.67
N LEU A 92 14.27 0.30 -2.76
CA LEU A 92 13.81 -0.07 -4.10
C LEU A 92 14.32 -1.47 -4.51
N TYR A 93 15.59 -1.80 -4.19
CA TYR A 93 16.16 -3.11 -4.48
C TYR A 93 15.68 -4.21 -3.50
N ALA A 94 15.10 -3.82 -2.37
CA ALA A 94 14.35 -4.75 -1.52
C ALA A 94 12.99 -5.14 -2.11
N GLY A 95 12.59 -4.52 -3.23
CA GLY A 95 11.37 -4.83 -3.97
C GLY A 95 10.23 -3.84 -3.74
N ALA A 96 10.48 -2.71 -3.07
CA ALA A 96 9.48 -1.68 -2.96
C ALA A 96 9.16 -1.09 -4.34
N LYS A 97 7.87 -0.91 -4.64
CA LYS A 97 7.39 -0.22 -5.83
C LYS A 97 7.78 1.24 -5.79
N ARG A 98 7.71 1.86 -4.60
CA ARG A 98 8.15 3.23 -4.32
C ARG A 98 8.91 3.29 -3.00
N ALA A 99 9.95 4.11 -2.96
CA ALA A 99 10.56 4.56 -1.73
C ALA A 99 9.85 5.82 -1.24
N MET A 100 9.44 5.84 0.03
CA MET A 100 8.68 6.92 0.63
C MET A 100 9.61 7.78 1.49
N LEU A 101 9.83 9.02 1.06
CA LEU A 101 10.66 9.99 1.75
C LEU A 101 9.82 10.80 2.75
N ASN A 102 10.35 10.99 3.96
CA ASN A 102 9.73 11.87 4.95
C ASN A 102 10.08 13.33 4.63
N PHE A 103 9.09 14.09 4.15
CA PHE A 103 9.28 15.46 3.68
C PHE A 103 9.34 16.52 4.79
N SER A 104 9.16 16.14 6.05
CA SER A 104 9.30 17.05 7.20
C SER A 104 10.75 17.46 7.49
N LYS A 105 11.73 16.83 6.82
CA LYS A 105 13.16 17.13 6.98
C LYS A 105 13.67 18.02 5.86
N LYS A 106 14.46 19.04 6.18
CA LYS A 106 14.98 20.04 5.23
C LYS A 106 15.81 19.41 4.10
N ASP A 107 16.57 18.37 4.40
CA ASP A 107 17.44 17.68 3.43
C ASP A 107 16.66 16.73 2.50
N SER A 108 15.36 16.57 2.72
CA SER A 108 14.53 15.65 1.93
C SER A 108 14.28 16.15 0.52
N ILE A 109 14.34 17.44 0.26
CA ILE A 109 14.13 18.04 -1.07
C ILE A 109 15.23 17.60 -2.03
N GLU A 110 16.49 17.92 -1.69
CA GLU A 110 17.65 17.56 -2.53
C GLU A 110 17.72 16.03 -2.73
N MET A 111 17.41 15.28 -1.69
CA MET A 111 17.37 13.82 -1.77
C MET A 111 16.27 13.32 -2.71
N MET A 112 15.10 13.94 -2.69
CA MET A 112 13.97 13.57 -3.55
C MET A 112 14.29 13.89 -5.02
N GLU A 113 14.80 15.09 -5.32
CA GLU A 113 15.21 15.48 -6.68
C GLU A 113 16.25 14.54 -7.24
N ALA A 114 17.29 14.24 -6.47
CA ALA A 114 18.34 13.32 -6.88
C ALA A 114 17.86 11.88 -7.04
N ALA A 115 16.94 11.42 -6.19
CA ALA A 115 16.34 10.10 -6.30
C ALA A 115 15.39 10.01 -7.50
N ALA A 116 14.58 11.04 -7.75
CA ALA A 116 13.70 11.11 -8.91
C ALA A 116 14.49 11.15 -10.24
N LEU A 117 15.58 11.89 -10.28
CA LEU A 117 16.46 11.92 -11.45
C LEU A 117 17.09 10.54 -11.74
N ARG A 118 17.45 9.81 -10.69
CA ARG A 118 18.14 8.52 -10.82
C ARG A 118 17.21 7.34 -11.11
N PHE A 119 16.04 7.30 -10.46
CA PHE A 119 15.16 6.13 -10.45
C PHE A 119 13.82 6.37 -11.17
N GLY A 120 13.52 7.63 -11.52
CA GLY A 120 12.22 8.06 -12.02
C GLY A 120 11.27 8.48 -10.89
N LYS A 121 10.47 9.52 -11.13
CA LYS A 121 9.52 10.02 -10.14
C LYS A 121 8.44 9.00 -9.74
N GLU A 122 8.16 8.05 -10.63
CA GLU A 122 7.19 6.95 -10.39
C GLU A 122 7.67 5.99 -9.28
N LYS A 123 8.96 6.04 -8.92
CA LYS A 123 9.56 5.26 -7.84
C LYS A 123 9.59 6.00 -6.50
N ILE A 124 9.12 7.24 -6.47
CA ILE A 124 9.20 8.09 -5.29
C ILE A 124 7.79 8.40 -4.80
N ALA A 125 7.58 8.23 -3.51
CA ALA A 125 6.46 8.77 -2.75
C ALA A 125 7.00 9.71 -1.66
N VAL A 126 6.17 10.61 -1.18
CA VAL A 126 6.52 11.48 -0.05
C VAL A 126 5.50 11.34 1.06
N SER A 127 5.96 11.31 2.31
CA SER A 127 5.08 11.42 3.47
C SER A 127 5.10 12.84 4.02
N LEU A 128 3.92 13.37 4.30
CA LEU A 128 3.68 14.73 4.80
C LEU A 128 2.84 14.68 6.07
N ASN A 129 3.17 15.56 7.02
CA ASN A 129 2.43 15.70 8.28
C ASN A 129 1.52 16.93 8.30
N ASP A 130 1.72 17.88 7.37
CA ASP A 130 1.01 19.13 7.37
C ASP A 130 0.80 19.67 5.95
N PHE A 131 -0.20 20.56 5.84
CA PHE A 131 -0.56 21.23 4.60
C PHE A 131 0.48 22.28 4.17
N ASP A 132 1.08 22.98 5.13
CA ASP A 132 2.03 24.04 4.86
C ASP A 132 3.25 23.56 4.10
N SER A 133 3.72 22.35 4.43
CA SER A 133 4.83 21.70 3.73
C SER A 133 4.48 21.43 2.27
N LEU A 134 3.26 20.94 2.00
CA LEU A 134 2.78 20.75 0.64
C LEU A 134 2.70 22.08 -0.11
N PHE A 135 2.07 23.09 0.48
CA PHE A 135 1.86 24.40 -0.15
C PHE A 135 3.17 25.08 -0.54
N LYS A 136 4.15 25.07 0.38
CA LYS A 136 5.46 25.72 0.16
C LYS A 136 6.31 25.01 -0.89
N GLN A 137 6.14 23.71 -1.06
CA GLN A 137 7.01 22.85 -1.87
C GLN A 137 6.26 22.16 -3.02
N GLN A 138 5.04 22.59 -3.35
CA GLN A 138 4.18 21.93 -4.33
C GLN A 138 4.87 21.68 -5.68
N HIS A 139 5.67 22.64 -6.14
CA HIS A 139 6.37 22.52 -7.44
C HIS A 139 7.35 21.35 -7.42
N VAL A 140 8.19 21.30 -6.39
CA VAL A 140 9.21 20.24 -6.24
C VAL A 140 8.55 18.88 -6.07
N ILE A 141 7.47 18.80 -5.27
CA ILE A 141 6.72 17.58 -5.05
C ILE A 141 6.07 17.10 -6.36
N ASN A 142 5.40 17.99 -7.09
CA ASN A 142 4.72 17.66 -8.34
C ASN A 142 5.68 17.15 -9.44
N GLU A 143 6.92 17.62 -9.44
CA GLU A 143 7.92 17.21 -10.43
C GLU A 143 8.61 15.91 -10.08
N ASN A 144 8.77 15.60 -8.78
CA ASN A 144 9.70 14.57 -8.32
C ASN A 144 9.05 13.37 -7.59
N CYS A 145 7.74 13.36 -7.37
CA CYS A 145 7.07 12.19 -6.81
C CYS A 145 5.78 11.84 -7.57
N SER A 146 5.29 10.63 -7.32
CA SER A 146 4.09 10.10 -7.96
C SER A 146 2.95 9.81 -7.00
N GLU A 147 3.18 9.94 -5.70
CA GLU A 147 2.20 9.69 -4.66
C GLU A 147 2.53 10.46 -3.38
N ILE A 148 1.52 11.03 -2.75
CA ILE A 148 1.63 11.71 -1.46
C ILE A 148 0.94 10.86 -0.40
N VAL A 149 1.61 10.63 0.72
CA VAL A 149 1.09 9.91 1.88
C VAL A 149 0.95 10.89 3.02
N PHE A 150 -0.27 11.26 3.37
CA PHE A 150 -0.54 12.10 4.53
C PHE A 150 -0.64 11.25 5.78
N MET A 151 0.19 11.56 6.77
CA MET A 151 0.27 10.80 8.03
C MET A 151 -0.80 11.19 9.05
N HIS A 152 -1.63 12.17 8.71
CA HIS A 152 -2.78 12.62 9.48
C HIS A 152 -3.90 13.07 8.55
N ARG A 153 -5.13 13.10 9.08
CA ARG A 153 -6.25 13.73 8.37
C ARG A 153 -6.01 15.22 8.24
N LEU A 154 -6.06 15.70 7.02
CA LEU A 154 -6.00 17.12 6.67
C LEU A 154 -7.35 17.59 6.11
N ASP A 155 -7.48 18.92 5.93
CA ASP A 155 -8.54 19.46 5.09
C ASP A 155 -8.28 19.06 3.61
N LEU A 156 -8.97 18.00 3.18
CA LEU A 156 -8.75 17.40 1.87
C LEU A 156 -9.16 18.32 0.72
N ASP A 157 -10.14 19.18 0.92
CA ASP A 157 -10.57 20.12 -0.11
C ASP A 157 -9.46 21.14 -0.42
N SER A 158 -8.76 21.62 0.60
CA SER A 158 -7.59 22.46 0.44
C SER A 158 -6.44 21.76 -0.27
N VAL A 159 -6.19 20.47 0.02
CA VAL A 159 -5.14 19.68 -0.63
C VAL A 159 -5.42 19.52 -2.12
N MET A 160 -6.66 19.23 -2.50
CA MET A 160 -7.04 18.98 -3.91
C MET A 160 -6.93 20.23 -4.80
N ASN A 161 -6.94 21.41 -4.22
CA ASN A 161 -6.71 22.65 -4.95
C ASN A 161 -5.23 22.94 -5.26
N ILE A 162 -4.30 22.15 -4.67
CA ILE A 162 -2.86 22.40 -4.80
C ILE A 162 -2.18 21.35 -5.68
N THR A 163 -2.64 20.12 -5.66
CA THR A 163 -1.97 19.01 -6.36
C THR A 163 -2.94 18.03 -7.00
N ASP A 164 -2.56 17.55 -8.20
CA ASP A 164 -3.22 16.44 -8.89
C ASP A 164 -2.58 15.09 -8.56
N ILE A 165 -1.51 15.08 -7.74
CA ILE A 165 -0.85 13.84 -7.37
C ILE A 165 -1.80 12.98 -6.51
N PRO A 166 -1.90 11.68 -6.79
CA PRO A 166 -2.68 10.74 -5.98
C PRO A 166 -2.29 10.78 -4.51
N CYS A 167 -3.29 10.90 -3.62
CA CYS A 167 -3.07 10.96 -2.19
C CYS A 167 -3.51 9.68 -1.49
N VAL A 168 -2.72 9.23 -0.52
CA VAL A 168 -3.06 8.19 0.45
C VAL A 168 -3.18 8.85 1.82
N ILE A 169 -4.27 8.58 2.52
CA ILE A 169 -4.48 9.08 3.87
C ILE A 169 -4.19 7.97 4.86
N VAL A 170 -3.28 8.23 5.79
CA VAL A 170 -2.97 7.36 6.93
C VAL A 170 -3.64 7.97 8.15
N THR A 171 -4.52 7.22 8.82
CA THR A 171 -5.30 7.72 9.95
C THR A 171 -5.29 6.73 11.11
N ASP A 172 -5.34 7.24 12.33
CA ASP A 172 -5.52 6.46 13.55
C ASP A 172 -6.99 6.23 13.91
N SER A 173 -7.92 6.82 13.14
CA SER A 173 -9.36 6.62 13.34
C SER A 173 -9.75 5.16 13.24
N MET A 174 -10.65 4.74 14.14
CA MET A 174 -11.29 3.42 14.16
C MET A 174 -12.77 3.49 13.75
N GLU A 175 -13.25 4.68 13.36
CA GLU A 175 -14.64 4.93 13.01
C GLU A 175 -14.87 4.72 11.51
N GLU A 176 -15.43 3.59 11.13
CA GLU A 176 -15.66 3.23 9.72
C GLU A 176 -16.39 4.28 8.88
N PRO A 177 -17.45 4.96 9.37
CA PRO A 177 -18.11 6.01 8.61
C PRO A 177 -17.18 7.18 8.25
N GLU A 178 -16.23 7.51 9.13
CA GLU A 178 -15.20 8.52 8.86
C GLU A 178 -14.26 8.08 7.75
N LEU A 179 -13.84 6.82 7.77
CA LEU A 179 -12.95 6.24 6.76
C LEU A 179 -13.59 6.23 5.38
N ILE A 180 -14.86 5.88 5.31
CA ILE A 180 -15.66 5.91 4.08
C ILE A 180 -15.75 7.35 3.55
N ASN A 181 -15.99 8.34 4.40
CA ASN A 181 -16.04 9.74 4.00
C ASN A 181 -14.67 10.25 3.46
N ILE A 182 -13.55 9.80 4.02
CA ILE A 182 -12.22 10.09 3.47
C ILE A 182 -12.08 9.54 2.04
N LEU A 183 -12.54 8.31 1.80
CA LEU A 183 -12.48 7.68 0.47
C LEU A 183 -13.39 8.33 -0.57
N LYS A 184 -14.46 9.03 -0.16
CA LYS A 184 -15.32 9.79 -1.08
C LYS A 184 -14.61 10.98 -1.72
N CYS A 185 -13.55 11.52 -1.10
CA CYS A 185 -12.79 12.64 -1.65
C CYS A 185 -12.11 12.22 -2.98
N PRO A 186 -12.32 12.96 -4.10
CA PRO A 186 -11.85 12.56 -5.42
C PRO A 186 -10.33 12.37 -5.55
N GLY A 187 -9.54 13.20 -4.87
CA GLY A 187 -8.07 13.14 -4.90
C GLY A 187 -7.46 12.04 -4.05
N VAL A 188 -8.20 11.54 -3.05
CA VAL A 188 -7.76 10.40 -2.25
C VAL A 188 -7.85 9.15 -3.10
N LYS A 189 -6.75 8.44 -3.24
CA LYS A 189 -6.64 7.18 -4.03
C LYS A 189 -6.39 5.96 -3.17
N GLY A 190 -6.14 6.17 -1.87
CA GLY A 190 -5.93 5.09 -0.93
C GLY A 190 -6.18 5.52 0.51
N LEU A 191 -6.62 4.56 1.30
CA LEU A 191 -6.80 4.67 2.74
C LEU A 191 -5.87 3.70 3.44
N SER A 192 -5.15 4.19 4.42
CA SER A 192 -4.30 3.41 5.32
C SER A 192 -4.54 3.81 6.78
N GLY A 193 -3.99 3.05 7.69
CA GLY A 193 -4.06 3.39 9.11
C GLY A 193 -4.50 2.25 10.00
N ARG A 194 -4.83 2.56 11.26
CA ARG A 194 -5.06 1.57 12.31
C ARG A 194 -6.21 0.61 12.00
N TYR A 195 -7.34 1.13 11.50
CA TYR A 195 -8.51 0.29 11.21
C TYR A 195 -8.19 -0.78 10.17
N VAL A 196 -7.61 -0.38 9.02
CA VAL A 196 -7.31 -1.31 7.92
C VAL A 196 -6.06 -2.17 8.15
N SER A 197 -5.32 -1.92 9.22
CA SER A 197 -4.12 -2.69 9.60
C SER A 197 -4.36 -3.64 10.77
N GLN A 198 -5.62 -3.89 11.13
CA GLN A 198 -5.95 -4.92 12.12
C GLN A 198 -5.56 -6.31 11.62
N THR A 199 -5.10 -7.17 12.52
CA THR A 199 -4.58 -8.51 12.19
C THR A 199 -5.65 -9.48 11.72
N ASP A 200 -6.92 -9.13 11.86
CA ASP A 200 -8.12 -9.87 11.45
C ASP A 200 -9.00 -9.07 10.47
N MET A 201 -8.42 -8.05 9.82
CA MET A 201 -9.13 -7.18 8.89
C MET A 201 -9.73 -7.97 7.73
N LYS A 202 -11.03 -7.77 7.51
CA LYS A 202 -11.78 -8.36 6.40
C LYS A 202 -11.93 -7.36 5.26
N PHE A 203 -10.93 -7.31 4.39
CA PHE A 203 -10.85 -6.32 3.32
C PHE A 203 -12.03 -6.38 2.35
N SER A 204 -12.48 -7.57 1.97
CA SER A 204 -13.61 -7.75 1.05
C SER A 204 -14.91 -7.15 1.62
N GLU A 205 -15.18 -7.38 2.90
CA GLU A 205 -16.37 -6.84 3.56
C GLU A 205 -16.32 -5.30 3.65
N PHE A 206 -15.17 -4.74 3.98
CA PHE A 206 -14.98 -3.28 4.02
C PHE A 206 -15.13 -2.65 2.63
N LYS A 207 -14.51 -3.25 1.61
CA LYS A 207 -14.63 -2.78 0.23
C LYS A 207 -16.08 -2.81 -0.25
N LYS A 208 -16.83 -3.88 0.05
CA LYS A 208 -18.24 -3.98 -0.28
C LYS A 208 -19.06 -2.84 0.35
N ARG A 209 -18.82 -2.54 1.64
CA ARG A 209 -19.49 -1.38 2.28
C ARG A 209 -19.12 -0.04 1.64
N CYS A 210 -17.89 0.11 1.16
CA CYS A 210 -17.49 1.29 0.38
C CYS A 210 -18.25 1.35 -0.97
N GLU A 211 -18.45 0.22 -1.63
CA GLU A 211 -19.18 0.12 -2.89
C GLU A 211 -20.67 0.40 -2.72
N ASP A 212 -21.26 -0.03 -1.61
CA ASP A 212 -22.63 0.34 -1.21
C ASP A 212 -22.81 1.87 -1.06
N GLU A 213 -21.72 2.59 -0.77
CA GLU A 213 -21.64 4.06 -0.70
C GLU A 213 -21.12 4.71 -2.01
N GLU A 214 -21.26 4.01 -3.14
CA GLU A 214 -20.89 4.45 -4.50
C GLU A 214 -19.39 4.72 -4.70
N ILE A 215 -18.52 4.20 -3.84
CA ILE A 215 -17.07 4.31 -3.97
C ILE A 215 -16.55 3.14 -4.80
N LYS A 216 -15.92 3.42 -5.94
CA LYS A 216 -15.30 2.38 -6.76
C LYS A 216 -14.05 1.83 -6.08
N MET A 217 -14.13 0.59 -5.61
CA MET A 217 -13.01 -0.09 -4.98
C MET A 217 -12.29 -0.99 -5.98
N THR A 218 -11.00 -1.27 -5.72
CA THR A 218 -10.29 -2.35 -6.40
C THR A 218 -10.82 -3.67 -5.82
N SER A 219 -11.63 -4.39 -6.58
CA SER A 219 -12.14 -5.72 -6.23
C SER A 219 -11.61 -6.75 -7.21
N PHE A 220 -11.38 -7.96 -6.73
CA PHE A 220 -11.10 -9.13 -7.57
C PHE A 220 -12.40 -9.87 -7.89
N GLU A 221 -13.45 -9.13 -8.24
CA GLU A 221 -14.64 -9.77 -8.73
C GLU A 221 -14.43 -10.23 -10.17
N SER A 222 -14.93 -11.41 -10.47
CA SER A 222 -14.98 -11.86 -11.85
C SER A 222 -15.85 -10.88 -12.66
N ILE A 223 -15.31 -10.42 -13.79
CA ILE A 223 -16.08 -9.61 -14.73
C ILE A 223 -16.97 -10.46 -15.65
N MET A 224 -16.91 -11.78 -15.48
CA MET A 224 -17.70 -12.78 -16.23
C MET A 224 -18.55 -13.59 -15.28
N GLU A 225 -19.77 -13.85 -15.69
CA GLU A 225 -20.66 -14.79 -15.01
C GLU A 225 -20.27 -16.23 -15.42
N PHE A 226 -20.46 -17.19 -14.50
CA PHE A 226 -20.17 -18.59 -14.82
C PHE A 226 -20.94 -19.10 -16.04
N SER A 227 -22.15 -18.61 -16.27
CA SER A 227 -23.00 -18.89 -17.42
C SER A 227 -22.43 -18.45 -18.79
N GLU A 228 -21.46 -17.54 -18.80
CA GLU A 228 -20.81 -17.05 -20.02
C GLU A 228 -19.72 -18.01 -20.54
N PHE A 229 -19.28 -18.97 -19.71
CA PHE A 229 -18.32 -19.97 -20.12
C PHE A 229 -18.94 -21.11 -20.89
N LYS A 230 -18.19 -21.65 -21.86
CA LYS A 230 -18.54 -22.89 -22.53
C LYS A 230 -18.25 -24.07 -21.63
N LEU A 231 -19.29 -24.65 -21.04
CA LEU A 231 -19.19 -25.82 -20.18
C LEU A 231 -19.00 -27.11 -20.99
N ASN A 232 -18.30 -28.09 -20.40
CA ASN A 232 -18.25 -29.43 -20.92
C ASN A 232 -19.56 -30.21 -20.61
N GLU A 233 -19.65 -31.50 -21.03
CA GLU A 233 -20.82 -32.35 -20.82
C GLU A 233 -21.18 -32.54 -19.33
N ASN A 234 -20.24 -32.30 -18.41
CA ASN A 234 -20.42 -32.43 -16.97
C ASN A 234 -20.69 -31.08 -16.29
N GLY A 235 -20.90 -29.99 -17.04
CA GLY A 235 -21.14 -28.66 -16.48
C GLY A 235 -19.89 -27.99 -15.88
N LEU A 236 -18.70 -28.39 -16.32
CA LEU A 236 -17.41 -27.89 -15.81
C LEU A 236 -16.66 -27.06 -16.87
N ILE A 237 -15.84 -26.13 -16.41
CA ILE A 237 -14.87 -25.39 -17.23
C ILE A 237 -13.45 -25.93 -17.02
N PRO A 238 -12.62 -26.06 -18.07
CA PRO A 238 -11.22 -26.37 -17.90
C PRO A 238 -10.47 -25.16 -17.34
N VAL A 239 -9.60 -25.40 -16.36
CA VAL A 239 -8.81 -24.36 -15.67
C VAL A 239 -7.33 -24.74 -15.74
N VAL A 240 -6.51 -23.79 -16.12
CA VAL A 240 -5.04 -23.90 -16.03
C VAL A 240 -4.58 -23.10 -14.83
N VAL A 241 -4.00 -23.78 -13.85
CA VAL A 241 -3.38 -23.13 -12.68
C VAL A 241 -1.92 -22.89 -12.99
N GLN A 242 -1.53 -21.62 -12.90
CA GLN A 242 -0.18 -21.18 -13.24
C GLN A 242 0.41 -20.40 -12.06
N ASP A 243 1.69 -20.61 -11.78
CA ASP A 243 2.40 -19.79 -10.81
C ASP A 243 2.51 -18.36 -11.32
N TYR A 244 2.08 -17.41 -10.50
CA TYR A 244 2.03 -15.99 -10.87
C TYR A 244 3.42 -15.39 -11.13
N LYS A 245 4.47 -15.85 -10.41
CA LYS A 245 5.82 -15.27 -10.51
C LYS A 245 6.66 -15.96 -11.57
N THR A 246 6.63 -17.30 -11.59
CA THR A 246 7.46 -18.11 -12.49
C THR A 246 6.79 -18.34 -13.84
N GLN A 247 5.49 -18.15 -13.93
CA GLN A 247 4.65 -18.47 -15.11
C GLN A 247 4.62 -19.97 -15.42
N GLU A 248 5.10 -20.82 -14.51
CA GLU A 248 5.05 -22.26 -14.67
C GLU A 248 3.62 -22.76 -14.50
N VAL A 249 3.17 -23.63 -15.41
CA VAL A 249 1.89 -24.30 -15.28
C VAL A 249 1.99 -25.38 -14.21
N LEU A 250 1.25 -25.22 -13.13
CA LEU A 250 1.25 -26.12 -11.98
C LEU A 250 0.33 -27.32 -12.18
N MET A 251 -0.85 -27.08 -12.77
CA MET A 251 -1.84 -28.14 -13.04
C MET A 251 -2.91 -27.67 -14.02
N VAL A 252 -3.60 -28.65 -14.59
CA VAL A 252 -4.86 -28.47 -15.29
C VAL A 252 -5.95 -29.17 -14.50
N ALA A 253 -7.05 -28.50 -14.25
CA ALA A 253 -8.19 -28.99 -13.49
C ALA A 253 -9.50 -28.66 -14.17
N TYR A 254 -10.61 -29.06 -13.56
CA TYR A 254 -11.95 -28.67 -13.95
C TYR A 254 -12.65 -28.02 -12.77
N MET A 255 -13.40 -26.95 -13.03
CA MET A 255 -14.03 -26.11 -12.01
C MET A 255 -15.54 -26.03 -12.28
N ASN A 256 -16.34 -26.19 -11.24
CA ASN A 256 -17.77 -25.93 -11.26
C ASN A 256 -18.09 -24.49 -10.83
N GLU A 257 -19.35 -24.11 -10.84
CA GLU A 257 -19.82 -22.77 -10.46
C GLU A 257 -19.47 -22.41 -9.02
N GLU A 258 -19.62 -23.35 -8.07
CA GLU A 258 -19.31 -23.14 -6.65
C GLU A 258 -17.82 -22.84 -6.42
N ALA A 259 -16.95 -23.45 -7.20
CA ALA A 259 -15.50 -23.21 -7.11
C ALA A 259 -15.05 -21.95 -7.88
N PHE A 260 -15.89 -21.42 -8.76
CA PHE A 260 -15.64 -20.19 -9.50
C PHE A 260 -15.92 -18.94 -8.66
N TYR A 261 -16.96 -18.94 -7.85
CA TYR A 261 -17.34 -17.89 -6.90
C TYR A 261 -16.76 -18.16 -5.50
#